data_c1b1eff2565b30a7d6367d41c3f446ad
#
_entry.id   c1b1eff2565b30a7d6367d41c3f446ad
#
_cell.length_a   1.000
_cell.length_b   1.000
_cell.length_c   1.000
_cell.angle_alpha   90.00
_cell.angle_beta   90.00
_cell.angle_gamma   90.00
#
_symmetry.space_group_name_H-M   'P 1'
#
loop_
_entity.id
_entity.type
_entity.pdbx_description
1 polymer ?
#
loop_
_entity_poly.entity_id
_entity_poly.type
_entity_poly.pdbx_seq_one_letter_code
_entity_poly.pdbx_strand_id
1 'polypeptide(L)'
;MNMNDKGFKDIKEEEKRLYQEYKEKLSNLKKVQKENEAVGQVFTKGLLPIYVLYILNLAPSNGNDISNQISIRTKGLWTPSTGGIYPLLKKFEKEGLILGEWNHPKKKFQKIYTLTDYGKSEFENRKNLLKPKIEESLAVFKMIYSDIY
;
A
#
# COMPACT_ATOMS: atom_id res chain seq x y z
N MET A 1 -9.29 -27.05 51.21
CA MET A 1 -9.22 -26.33 49.94
C MET A 1 -9.78 -24.92 50.15
N ASN A 2 -8.93 -23.95 50.09
CA ASN A 2 -9.31 -22.55 50.23
C ASN A 2 -10.13 -22.08 49.03
N MET A 3 -11.25 -21.40 49.26
CA MET A 3 -12.09 -20.78 48.20
C MET A 3 -11.30 -19.83 47.32
N ASN A 4 -10.21 -19.24 47.81
CA ASN A 4 -9.30 -18.41 47.07
C ASN A 4 -8.48 -19.12 45.98
N ASP A 5 -8.29 -20.43 46.13
CA ASP A 5 -7.46 -21.22 45.22
C ASP A 5 -8.21 -21.59 43.92
N LYS A 6 -9.54 -21.77 44.02
CA LYS A 6 -10.41 -22.01 42.87
C LYS A 6 -10.58 -20.80 41.98
N GLY A 7 -10.78 -19.64 42.57
CA GLY A 7 -10.88 -18.37 41.82
C GLY A 7 -9.60 -17.99 41.11
N PHE A 8 -8.45 -18.28 41.70
CA PHE A 8 -7.14 -17.97 41.09
C PHE A 8 -6.83 -18.91 39.89
N LYS A 9 -7.22 -20.19 39.97
CA LYS A 9 -7.09 -21.13 38.86
C LYS A 9 -8.01 -20.76 37.69
N ASP A 10 -9.24 -20.36 37.98
CA ASP A 10 -10.20 -19.93 36.95
C ASP A 10 -9.73 -18.66 36.21
N ILE A 11 -9.13 -17.72 36.93
CA ILE A 11 -8.53 -16.51 36.34
C ILE A 11 -7.38 -16.87 35.42
N LYS A 12 -6.47 -17.76 35.84
CA LYS A 12 -5.35 -18.20 35.00
C LYS A 12 -5.77 -18.94 33.75
N GLU A 13 -6.81 -19.76 33.85
CA GLU A 13 -7.37 -20.47 32.69
C GLU A 13 -8.01 -19.49 31.70
N GLU A 14 -8.72 -18.49 32.21
CA GLU A 14 -9.33 -17.44 31.40
C GLU A 14 -8.25 -16.59 30.70
N GLU A 15 -7.16 -16.22 31.39
CA GLU A 15 -6.02 -15.53 30.78
C GLU A 15 -5.38 -16.34 29.66
N LYS A 16 -5.21 -17.64 29.84
CA LYS A 16 -4.68 -18.53 28.81
C LYS A 16 -5.61 -18.59 27.60
N ARG A 17 -6.91 -18.67 27.82
CA ARG A 17 -7.91 -18.71 26.76
C ARG A 17 -7.87 -17.42 25.93
N LEU A 18 -7.88 -16.27 26.59
CA LEU A 18 -7.80 -14.96 25.94
C LEU A 18 -6.49 -14.77 25.16
N TYR A 19 -5.40 -15.26 25.72
CA TYR A 19 -4.11 -15.20 25.05
C TYR A 19 -4.05 -16.08 23.78
N GLN A 20 -4.64 -17.27 23.82
CA GLN A 20 -4.76 -18.14 22.65
C GLN A 20 -5.66 -17.53 21.58
N GLU A 21 -6.82 -16.98 21.95
CA GLU A 21 -7.70 -16.26 21.02
C GLU A 21 -6.99 -15.08 20.36
N TYR A 22 -6.23 -14.30 21.13
CA TYR A 22 -5.43 -13.20 20.61
C TYR A 22 -4.40 -13.66 19.60
N LYS A 23 -3.66 -14.72 19.92
CA LYS A 23 -2.68 -15.31 19.01
C LYS A 23 -3.30 -15.79 17.69
N GLU A 24 -4.42 -16.46 17.76
CA GLU A 24 -5.14 -16.94 16.57
C GLU A 24 -5.62 -15.79 15.70
N LYS A 25 -6.23 -14.77 16.30
CA LYS A 25 -6.69 -13.58 15.59
C LYS A 25 -5.51 -12.84 14.94
N LEU A 26 -4.41 -12.69 15.66
CA LEU A 26 -3.21 -12.05 15.14
C LEU A 26 -2.60 -12.83 13.97
N SER A 27 -2.55 -14.17 14.08
CA SER A 27 -2.08 -15.05 13.02
C SER A 27 -2.94 -14.94 11.76
N ASN A 28 -4.27 -14.91 11.92
CA ASN A 28 -5.21 -14.74 10.81
C ASN A 28 -5.06 -13.38 10.13
N LEU A 29 -4.90 -12.30 10.91
CA LEU A 29 -4.65 -10.96 10.36
C LEU A 29 -3.34 -10.90 9.57
N LYS A 30 -2.28 -11.51 10.08
CA LYS A 30 -0.99 -11.59 9.37
C LYS A 30 -1.08 -12.39 8.08
N LYS A 31 -1.88 -13.46 8.08
CA LYS A 31 -2.14 -14.27 6.89
C LYS A 31 -2.86 -13.47 5.81
N VAL A 32 -3.92 -12.75 6.19
CA VAL A 32 -4.66 -11.87 5.27
C VAL A 32 -3.75 -10.76 4.74
N GLN A 33 -2.93 -10.16 5.59
CA GLN A 33 -1.97 -9.15 5.18
C GLN A 33 -0.96 -9.70 4.17
N LYS A 34 -0.41 -10.91 4.40
CA LYS A 34 0.49 -11.59 3.47
C LYS A 34 -0.17 -11.86 2.12
N GLU A 35 -1.42 -12.32 2.13
CA GLU A 35 -2.18 -12.56 0.90
C GLU A 35 -2.39 -11.27 0.10
N ASN A 36 -2.74 -10.18 0.78
CA ASN A 36 -2.87 -8.86 0.16
C ASN A 36 -1.54 -8.33 -0.37
N GLU A 37 -0.45 -8.51 0.36
CA GLU A 37 0.89 -8.15 -0.08
C GLU A 37 1.33 -8.96 -1.31
N ALA A 38 1.00 -10.24 -1.36
CA ALA A 38 1.32 -11.11 -2.50
C ALA A 38 0.62 -10.64 -3.78
N VAL A 39 -0.66 -10.26 -3.69
CA VAL A 39 -1.40 -9.66 -4.82
C VAL A 39 -0.77 -8.32 -5.21
N GLY A 40 -0.45 -7.47 -4.23
CA GLY A 40 0.19 -6.17 -4.46
C GLY A 40 1.56 -6.29 -5.13
N GLN A 41 2.35 -7.31 -4.80
CA GLN A 41 3.68 -7.53 -5.38
C GLN A 41 3.66 -7.73 -6.89
N VAL A 42 2.60 -8.31 -7.44
CA VAL A 42 2.44 -8.48 -8.88
C VAL A 42 2.42 -7.11 -9.59
N PHE A 43 1.87 -6.09 -8.94
CA PHE A 43 1.69 -4.76 -9.52
C PHE A 43 2.75 -3.74 -9.09
N THR A 44 3.30 -3.88 -7.87
CA THR A 44 4.12 -2.83 -7.23
C THR A 44 5.33 -2.46 -8.04
N LYS A 45 6.12 -3.43 -8.50
CA LYS A 45 7.39 -3.16 -9.18
C LYS A 45 7.20 -2.46 -10.53
N GLY A 46 6.19 -2.86 -11.28
CA GLY A 46 5.96 -2.34 -12.63
C GLY A 46 5.01 -1.16 -12.70
N LEU A 47 4.01 -1.12 -11.85
CA LEU A 47 2.89 -0.19 -11.95
C LEU A 47 2.82 0.88 -10.87
N LEU A 48 3.42 0.67 -9.71
CA LEU A 48 3.38 1.67 -8.64
C LEU A 48 3.97 3.01 -9.05
N PRO A 49 5.14 3.08 -9.71
CA PRO A 49 5.71 4.36 -10.12
C PRO A 49 4.77 5.19 -10.98
N ILE A 50 4.19 4.61 -12.01
CA ILE A 50 3.28 5.34 -12.90
C ILE A 50 1.96 5.71 -12.21
N TYR A 51 1.47 4.85 -11.32
CA TYR A 51 0.23 5.11 -10.59
C TYR A 51 0.38 6.26 -9.59
N VAL A 52 1.52 6.34 -8.91
CA VAL A 52 1.85 7.47 -8.02
C VAL A 52 1.89 8.78 -8.80
N LEU A 53 2.53 8.80 -9.95
CA LEU A 53 2.55 9.99 -10.82
C LEU A 53 1.13 10.35 -11.29
N TYR A 54 0.32 9.38 -11.62
CA TYR A 54 -1.08 9.58 -11.98
C TYR A 54 -1.88 10.23 -10.86
N ILE A 55 -1.78 9.73 -9.65
CA ILE A 55 -2.47 10.29 -8.47
C ILE A 55 -2.03 11.75 -8.25
N LEU A 56 -0.74 12.02 -8.32
CA LEU A 56 -0.20 13.37 -8.16
C LEU A 56 -0.57 14.30 -9.32
N ASN A 57 -0.80 13.75 -10.50
CA ASN A 57 -1.32 14.52 -11.64
C ASN A 57 -2.77 14.98 -11.43
N LEU A 58 -3.53 14.27 -10.61
CA LEU A 58 -4.92 14.67 -10.27
C LEU A 58 -4.94 15.81 -9.26
N ALA A 59 -4.14 15.71 -8.21
CA ALA A 59 -4.04 16.72 -7.16
C ALA A 59 -2.81 16.49 -6.27
N PRO A 60 -2.27 17.53 -5.62
CA PRO A 60 -1.25 17.38 -4.60
C PRO A 60 -1.72 16.43 -3.50
N SER A 61 -0.82 15.58 -3.00
CA SER A 61 -1.17 14.56 -2.01
C SER A 61 0.03 14.22 -1.12
N ASN A 62 -0.25 13.74 0.09
CA ASN A 62 0.75 13.11 0.93
C ASN A 62 0.87 11.61 0.64
N GLY A 63 1.90 10.95 1.19
CA GLY A 63 2.14 9.53 0.92
C GLY A 63 1.01 8.60 1.38
N ASN A 64 0.38 8.89 2.50
CA ASN A 64 -0.76 8.11 3.00
C ASN A 64 -1.99 8.24 2.11
N ASP A 65 -2.27 9.44 1.64
CA ASP A 65 -3.38 9.69 0.70
C ASP A 65 -3.16 8.98 -0.63
N ILE A 66 -1.93 8.94 -1.12
CA ILE A 66 -1.59 8.19 -2.34
C ILE A 66 -1.94 6.71 -2.16
N SER A 67 -1.52 6.10 -1.05
CA SER A 67 -1.84 4.70 -0.74
C SER A 67 -3.36 4.48 -0.66
N ASN A 68 -4.07 5.35 0.04
CA ASN A 68 -5.51 5.29 0.17
C ASN A 68 -6.24 5.44 -1.17
N GLN A 69 -5.79 6.34 -2.02
CA GLN A 69 -6.36 6.56 -3.35
C GLN A 69 -6.18 5.32 -4.23
N ILE A 70 -5.02 4.68 -4.19
CA ILE A 70 -4.80 3.44 -4.94
C ILE A 70 -5.71 2.34 -4.42
N SER A 71 -5.85 2.20 -3.10
CA SER A 71 -6.75 1.23 -2.49
C SER A 71 -8.20 1.45 -2.93
N ILE A 72 -8.70 2.68 -2.85
CA ILE A 72 -10.07 3.02 -3.26
C ILE A 72 -10.29 2.73 -4.74
N ARG A 73 -9.38 3.15 -5.61
CA ARG A 73 -9.47 2.97 -7.06
C ARG A 73 -9.41 1.52 -7.50
N THR A 74 -8.74 0.68 -6.73
CA THR A 74 -8.63 -0.77 -6.97
C THR A 74 -9.63 -1.58 -6.14
N LYS A 75 -10.62 -0.95 -5.54
CA LYS A 75 -11.65 -1.60 -4.69
C LYS A 75 -11.04 -2.42 -3.56
N GLY A 76 -9.96 -1.93 -2.97
CA GLY A 76 -9.23 -2.60 -1.90
C GLY A 76 -8.34 -3.76 -2.32
N LEU A 77 -8.28 -4.08 -3.61
CA LEU A 77 -7.47 -5.20 -4.11
C LEU A 77 -5.96 -4.91 -4.04
N TRP A 78 -5.60 -3.64 -4.09
CA TRP A 78 -4.21 -3.21 -3.97
C TRP A 78 -4.09 -1.99 -3.07
N THR A 79 -3.41 -2.17 -1.94
CA THR A 79 -3.08 -1.11 -0.99
C THR A 79 -1.57 -1.08 -0.81
N PRO A 80 -0.84 -0.23 -1.55
CA PRO A 80 0.60 -0.14 -1.41
C PRO A 80 0.99 0.29 0.00
N SER A 81 2.02 -0.34 0.56
CA SER A 81 2.55 0.04 1.86
C SER A 81 3.27 1.39 1.79
N THR A 82 3.31 2.10 2.90
CA THR A 82 4.11 3.33 3.03
C THR A 82 5.59 3.05 2.80
N GLY A 83 6.06 1.84 3.16
CA GLY A 83 7.42 1.39 2.89
C GLY A 83 7.76 1.27 1.40
N GLY A 84 6.77 1.10 0.53
CA GLY A 84 6.94 1.14 -0.92
C GLY A 84 6.79 2.54 -1.51
N ILE A 85 5.92 3.35 -0.94
CA ILE A 85 5.59 4.69 -1.45
C ILE A 85 6.66 5.73 -1.11
N TYR A 86 7.10 5.82 0.14
CA TYR A 86 8.03 6.87 0.56
C TYR A 86 9.39 6.83 -0.15
N PRO A 87 10.04 5.67 -0.34
CA PRO A 87 11.26 5.62 -1.13
C PRO A 87 11.07 6.09 -2.58
N LEU A 88 9.91 5.79 -3.16
CA LEU A 88 9.56 6.20 -4.51
C LEU A 88 9.36 7.72 -4.60
N LEU A 89 8.65 8.31 -3.64
CA LEU A 89 8.48 9.77 -3.55
C LEU A 89 9.82 10.48 -3.40
N LYS A 90 10.69 9.94 -2.56
CA LYS A 90 12.04 10.46 -2.37
C LYS A 90 12.85 10.41 -3.67
N LYS A 91 12.75 9.33 -4.41
CA LYS A 91 13.38 9.17 -5.73
C LYS A 91 12.85 10.20 -6.73
N PHE A 92 11.54 10.35 -6.82
CA PHE A 92 10.92 11.32 -7.73
C PHE A 92 11.26 12.77 -7.39
N GLU A 93 11.33 13.09 -6.10
CA GLU A 93 11.76 14.41 -5.63
C GLU A 93 13.22 14.69 -6.05
N LYS A 94 14.09 13.71 -5.88
CA LYS A 94 15.49 13.79 -6.31
C LYS A 94 15.64 13.94 -7.83
N GLU A 95 14.78 13.29 -8.60
CA GLU A 95 14.76 13.40 -10.07
C GLU A 95 14.10 14.69 -10.56
N GLY A 96 13.52 15.49 -9.69
CA GLY A 96 12.86 16.74 -10.05
C GLY A 96 11.46 16.56 -10.63
N LEU A 97 10.87 15.38 -10.50
CA LEU A 97 9.51 15.10 -10.98
C LEU A 97 8.43 15.65 -10.07
N ILE A 98 8.71 15.71 -8.78
CA ILE A 98 7.80 16.20 -7.76
C ILE A 98 8.51 17.16 -6.81
N LEU A 99 7.75 18.04 -6.19
CA LEU A 99 8.20 18.93 -5.13
C LEU A 99 7.41 18.62 -3.86
N GLY A 100 8.13 18.38 -2.78
CA GLY A 100 7.52 18.12 -1.47
C GLY A 100 7.61 19.35 -0.58
N GLU A 101 6.50 19.73 0.03
CA GLU A 101 6.40 20.83 0.98
C GLU A 101 5.67 20.38 2.22
N TRP A 102 6.17 20.84 3.38
CA TRP A 102 5.48 20.58 4.65
C TRP A 102 4.20 21.41 4.72
N ASN A 103 3.10 20.78 5.15
CA ASN A 103 1.79 21.43 5.25
C ASN A 103 1.70 22.51 6.33
N HIS A 104 2.67 22.55 7.25
CA HIS A 104 2.74 23.53 8.30
C HIS A 104 4.20 24.01 8.50
N PRO A 105 4.45 25.33 8.56
CA PRO A 105 5.83 25.86 8.67
C PRO A 105 6.57 25.43 9.93
N LYS A 106 5.85 25.20 11.04
CA LYS A 106 6.42 24.87 12.35
C LYS A 106 6.26 23.41 12.75
N LYS A 107 5.30 22.69 12.16
CA LYS A 107 4.98 21.30 12.49
C LYS A 107 5.14 20.44 11.26
N LYS A 108 6.23 19.70 11.17
CA LYS A 108 6.56 18.82 10.05
C LYS A 108 5.82 17.47 10.15
N PHE A 109 4.48 17.49 10.17
CA PHE A 109 3.68 16.26 10.27
C PHE A 109 3.45 15.57 8.94
N GLN A 110 3.17 16.37 7.91
CA GLN A 110 2.83 15.84 6.60
C GLN A 110 3.52 16.65 5.51
N LYS A 111 4.14 15.93 4.61
CA LYS A 111 4.73 16.49 3.41
C LYS A 111 3.77 16.30 2.25
N ILE A 112 3.37 17.38 1.62
CA ILE A 112 2.50 17.37 0.46
C ILE A 112 3.36 17.44 -0.80
N TYR A 113 3.13 16.53 -1.72
CA TYR A 113 3.87 16.41 -2.96
C TYR A 113 3.04 16.93 -4.12
N THR A 114 3.68 17.67 -5.00
CA THR A 114 3.07 18.25 -6.20
C THR A 114 3.93 17.89 -7.41
N LEU A 115 3.32 17.52 -8.53
CA LEU A 115 4.06 17.35 -9.77
C LEU A 115 4.61 18.68 -10.25
N THR A 116 5.89 18.67 -10.63
CA THR A 116 6.52 19.78 -11.36
C THR A 116 6.05 19.77 -12.82
N ASP A 117 6.32 20.83 -13.57
CA ASP A 117 6.05 20.84 -15.01
C ASP A 117 6.84 19.75 -15.74
N TYR A 118 8.07 19.52 -15.32
CA TYR A 118 8.87 18.40 -15.79
C TYR A 118 8.24 17.05 -15.43
N GLY A 119 7.72 16.92 -14.21
CA GLY A 119 7.00 15.72 -13.78
C GLY A 119 5.76 15.42 -14.59
N LYS A 120 4.99 16.44 -14.96
CA LYS A 120 3.81 16.29 -15.83
C LYS A 120 4.19 15.79 -17.22
N SER A 121 5.22 16.37 -17.79
CA SER A 121 5.76 15.97 -19.10
C SER A 121 6.27 14.53 -19.07
N GLU A 122 7.03 14.20 -18.04
CA GLU A 122 7.60 12.86 -17.87
C GLU A 122 6.51 11.80 -17.57
N PHE A 123 5.47 12.17 -16.85
CA PHE A 123 4.30 11.30 -16.65
C PHE A 123 3.65 10.92 -17.99
N GLU A 124 3.39 11.90 -18.86
CA GLU A 124 2.80 11.65 -20.18
C GLU A 124 3.70 10.75 -21.03
N ASN A 125 5.00 11.00 -21.01
CA ASN A 125 5.97 10.17 -21.73
C ASN A 125 5.98 8.73 -21.24
N ARG A 126 6.11 8.53 -19.94
CA ARG A 126 6.12 7.18 -19.31
C ARG A 126 4.80 6.46 -19.50
N LYS A 127 3.68 7.16 -19.40
CA LYS A 127 2.34 6.63 -19.63
C LYS A 127 2.23 6.04 -21.04
N ASN A 128 2.67 6.77 -22.04
CA ASN A 128 2.63 6.33 -23.43
C ASN A 128 3.56 5.15 -23.72
N LEU A 129 4.77 5.15 -23.15
CA LEU A 129 5.71 4.03 -23.28
C LEU A 129 5.23 2.76 -22.59
N LEU A 130 4.48 2.89 -21.49
CA LEU A 130 4.00 1.75 -20.71
C LEU A 130 2.72 1.14 -21.27
N LYS A 131 1.93 1.90 -22.00
CA LYS A 131 0.61 1.47 -22.51
C LYS A 131 0.66 0.12 -23.23
N PRO A 132 1.50 -0.11 -24.25
CA PRO A 132 1.56 -1.41 -24.92
C PRO A 132 1.97 -2.54 -24.00
N LYS A 133 2.85 -2.27 -23.03
CA LYS A 133 3.27 -3.27 -22.04
C LYS A 133 2.14 -3.68 -21.10
N ILE A 134 1.29 -2.75 -20.71
CA ILE A 134 0.08 -3.05 -19.93
C ILE A 134 -0.90 -3.87 -20.75
N GLU A 135 -1.12 -3.50 -22.00
CA GLU A 135 -2.02 -4.23 -22.91
C GLU A 135 -1.55 -5.68 -23.13
N GLU A 136 -0.26 -5.88 -23.37
CA GLU A 136 0.34 -7.21 -23.50
C GLU A 136 0.22 -8.01 -22.21
N SER A 137 0.48 -7.39 -21.05
CA SER A 137 0.35 -8.03 -19.74
C SER A 137 -1.08 -8.46 -19.45
N LEU A 138 -2.06 -7.64 -19.79
CA LEU A 138 -3.48 -7.99 -19.68
C LEU A 138 -3.82 -9.21 -20.51
N ALA A 139 -3.32 -9.29 -21.74
CA ALA A 139 -3.52 -10.44 -22.64
C ALA A 139 -2.92 -11.72 -22.03
N VAL A 140 -1.70 -11.62 -21.47
CA VAL A 140 -1.03 -12.74 -20.81
C VAL A 140 -1.80 -13.22 -19.59
N PHE A 141 -2.29 -12.31 -18.75
CA PHE A 141 -3.14 -12.67 -17.61
C PHE A 141 -4.38 -13.43 -18.02
N LYS A 142 -5.07 -12.99 -19.09
CA LYS A 142 -6.24 -13.68 -19.63
C LYS A 142 -5.90 -15.08 -20.15
N MET A 143 -4.77 -15.22 -20.84
CA MET A 143 -4.30 -16.51 -21.34
C MET A 143 -4.01 -17.49 -20.20
N ILE A 144 -3.26 -17.04 -19.18
CA ILE A 144 -2.94 -17.84 -18.00
C ILE A 144 -4.22 -18.27 -17.27
N TYR A 145 -5.14 -17.34 -17.07
CA TYR A 145 -6.42 -17.64 -16.42
C TYR A 145 -7.20 -18.70 -17.21
N SER A 146 -7.28 -18.55 -18.53
CA SER A 146 -7.97 -19.49 -19.41
C SER A 146 -7.32 -20.87 -19.43
N ASP A 147 -6.00 -20.94 -19.33
CA ASP A 147 -5.27 -22.21 -19.34
C ASP A 147 -5.42 -23.00 -18.03
N ILE A 148 -5.52 -22.29 -16.91
CA ILE A 148 -5.55 -22.91 -15.57
C ILE A 148 -6.98 -23.23 -15.13
N TYR A 149 -7.94 -22.37 -15.45
CA TYR A 149 -9.32 -22.44 -14.99
C TYR A 149 -10.33 -22.57 -16.14
#